data_ef7f22cc985779e951a3d03a6b452e7a
#
_entry.id   ef7f22cc985779e951a3d03a6b452e7a
#
_cell.length_a   1.000
_cell.length_b   1.000
_cell.length_c   1.000
_cell.angle_alpha   90.00
_cell.angle_beta   90.00
_cell.angle_gamma   90.00
#
_symmetry.space_group_name_H-M   'P 1'
#
loop_
_entity.id
_entity.type
_entity.pdbx_description
1 polymer ?
#
loop_
_entity_poly.entity_id
_entity_poly.type
_entity_poly.pdbx_seq_one_letter_code
_entity_poly.pdbx_strand_id
1 'polypeptide(L)'
;MLGSAALLLSSPITHAQEYMFTYSKLYTQLKNNTKEGHDDVKVGVFFVDARTKQLCAIEKAWMEKEEHYEEFVIPASKELPLPIDKNLKSANPLVFVHTPKDSRCDYSLVVMTKEPLQGSVSYEQLKPLMPQMQSMLEDLGGMFAGWFTPEVQGVTMEFANELNGKIVFSNGQEKAIVNGKVQVALSEIGEGGTITLPEPTMRVLPYLPQAKK
;
A
#
# COMPACT_ATOMS: atom_id res chain seq x y z
N MET A 1 -39.67 24.55 -46.16
CA MET A 1 -39.84 23.87 -44.87
C MET A 1 -38.53 23.15 -44.55
N LEU A 2 -37.68 23.77 -43.73
CA LEU A 2 -36.39 23.20 -43.28
C LEU A 2 -36.60 22.62 -41.89
N GLY A 3 -36.55 21.29 -41.78
CA GLY A 3 -36.66 20.59 -40.53
C GLY A 3 -35.28 20.50 -39.84
N SER A 4 -35.08 21.21 -38.73
CA SER A 4 -33.91 21.06 -37.88
C SER A 4 -34.02 19.75 -37.06
N ALA A 5 -33.17 18.79 -37.37
CA ALA A 5 -32.99 17.60 -36.56
C ALA A 5 -32.07 17.94 -35.36
N ALA A 6 -32.64 18.00 -34.18
CA ALA A 6 -31.86 18.12 -32.93
C ALA A 6 -31.23 16.78 -32.60
N LEU A 7 -29.90 16.67 -32.74
CA LEU A 7 -29.09 15.54 -32.23
C LEU A 7 -29.02 15.65 -30.70
N LEU A 8 -29.76 14.79 -30.02
CA LEU A 8 -29.58 14.55 -28.57
C LEU A 8 -28.28 13.79 -28.38
N LEU A 9 -27.24 14.50 -27.97
CA LEU A 9 -26.01 13.92 -27.49
C LEU A 9 -26.27 13.29 -26.10
N SER A 10 -26.57 11.99 -26.09
CA SER A 10 -26.55 11.20 -24.82
C SER A 10 -25.10 11.02 -24.38
N SER A 11 -24.69 11.81 -23.41
CA SER A 11 -23.40 11.56 -22.71
C SER A 11 -23.48 10.20 -22.08
N PRO A 12 -22.48 9.29 -22.30
CA PRO A 12 -22.45 8.04 -21.61
C PRO A 12 -22.24 8.32 -20.11
N ILE A 13 -23.16 7.84 -19.28
CA ILE A 13 -23.01 7.86 -17.84
C ILE A 13 -21.88 6.88 -17.52
N THR A 14 -20.70 7.40 -17.25
CA THR A 14 -19.54 6.61 -16.83
C THR A 14 -19.70 6.26 -15.36
N HIS A 15 -20.09 5.03 -15.07
CA HIS A 15 -20.11 4.55 -13.68
C HIS A 15 -18.70 4.15 -13.26
N ALA A 16 -18.18 4.76 -12.18
CA ALA A 16 -16.99 4.29 -11.45
C ALA A 16 -17.20 2.84 -11.00
N GLN A 17 -16.13 2.07 -10.84
CA GLN A 17 -16.23 0.76 -10.21
C GLN A 17 -16.37 0.99 -8.69
N GLU A 18 -17.49 0.54 -8.11
CA GLU A 18 -17.80 0.69 -6.69
C GLU A 18 -17.50 -0.60 -5.91
N TYR A 19 -16.84 -0.46 -4.79
CA TYR A 19 -16.63 -1.50 -3.80
C TYR A 19 -17.34 -1.13 -2.51
N MET A 20 -17.94 -2.12 -1.87
CA MET A 20 -18.63 -1.96 -0.59
C MET A 20 -18.10 -3.00 0.42
N PHE A 21 -17.72 -2.53 1.58
CA PHE A 21 -17.25 -3.36 2.69
C PHE A 21 -18.00 -3.03 3.97
N THR A 22 -18.14 -3.99 4.86
CA THR A 22 -18.47 -3.67 6.24
C THR A 22 -17.20 -3.21 6.96
N TYR A 23 -17.31 -2.18 7.80
CA TYR A 23 -16.17 -1.68 8.56
C TYR A 23 -15.54 -2.78 9.44
N SER A 24 -16.35 -3.64 10.06
CA SER A 24 -15.86 -4.74 10.90
C SER A 24 -14.95 -5.72 10.16
N LYS A 25 -15.19 -5.96 8.86
CA LYS A 25 -14.32 -6.78 8.01
C LYS A 25 -12.95 -6.11 7.83
N LEU A 26 -12.94 -4.83 7.48
CA LEU A 26 -11.71 -4.05 7.31
C LEU A 26 -10.95 -3.89 8.64
N TYR A 27 -11.65 -3.57 9.72
CA TYR A 27 -11.07 -3.50 11.07
C TYR A 27 -10.35 -4.80 11.45
N THR A 28 -10.93 -5.95 11.14
CA THR A 28 -10.33 -7.25 11.47
C THR A 28 -8.98 -7.45 10.79
N GLN A 29 -8.81 -6.92 9.58
CA GLN A 29 -7.54 -6.96 8.84
C GLN A 29 -6.51 -5.98 9.39
N LEU A 30 -6.98 -4.80 9.85
CA LEU A 30 -6.11 -3.71 10.29
C LEU A 30 -5.79 -3.73 11.79
N LYS A 31 -6.53 -4.49 12.60
CA LYS A 31 -6.36 -4.50 14.08
C LYS A 31 -4.93 -4.81 14.54
N ASN A 32 -4.16 -5.54 13.73
CA ASN A 32 -2.78 -5.88 14.04
C ASN A 32 -1.84 -4.65 14.00
N ASN A 33 -2.25 -3.56 13.35
CA ASN A 33 -1.49 -2.29 13.34
C ASN A 33 -1.34 -1.66 14.72
N THR A 34 -2.13 -2.10 15.69
CA THR A 34 -2.09 -1.62 17.09
C THR A 34 -1.54 -2.63 18.09
N LYS A 35 -1.07 -3.81 17.62
CA LYS A 35 -0.43 -4.80 18.48
C LYS A 35 1.00 -4.38 18.84
N GLU A 36 1.45 -4.77 20.02
CA GLU A 36 2.85 -4.72 20.40
C GLU A 36 3.72 -5.54 19.43
N GLY A 37 4.95 -5.09 19.19
CA GLY A 37 5.86 -5.72 18.23
C GLY A 37 5.67 -5.32 16.78
N HIS A 38 4.75 -4.37 16.48
CA HIS A 38 4.53 -3.78 15.16
C HIS A 38 4.66 -2.26 15.20
N ASP A 39 5.65 -1.76 15.95
CA ASP A 39 5.76 -0.32 16.26
C ASP A 39 6.06 0.50 15.00
N ASP A 40 6.85 -0.04 14.07
CA ASP A 40 7.33 0.65 12.88
C ASP A 40 6.63 0.20 11.58
N VAL A 41 5.77 -0.85 11.66
CA VAL A 41 5.10 -1.42 10.49
C VAL A 41 3.59 -1.41 10.63
N LYS A 42 2.90 -1.44 9.50
CA LYS A 42 1.44 -1.51 9.41
C LYS A 42 0.98 -2.32 8.21
N VAL A 43 -0.29 -2.68 8.22
CA VAL A 43 -1.04 -3.10 7.04
C VAL A 43 -1.80 -1.90 6.50
N GLY A 44 -1.59 -1.57 5.23
CA GLY A 44 -2.38 -0.59 4.49
C GLY A 44 -3.38 -1.28 3.56
N VAL A 45 -4.46 -0.59 3.25
CA VAL A 45 -5.49 -1.03 2.29
C VAL A 45 -5.31 -0.27 0.99
N PHE A 46 -5.18 -1.02 -0.10
CA PHE A 46 -4.98 -0.49 -1.44
C PHE A 46 -5.89 -1.17 -2.45
N PHE A 47 -5.98 -0.58 -3.63
CA PHE A 47 -6.60 -1.18 -4.80
C PHE A 47 -5.54 -1.32 -5.89
N VAL A 48 -5.45 -2.51 -6.49
CA VAL A 48 -4.40 -2.87 -7.45
C VAL A 48 -5.05 -3.33 -8.75
N ASP A 49 -4.67 -2.76 -9.86
CA ASP A 49 -5.16 -3.18 -11.18
C ASP A 49 -4.78 -4.64 -11.44
N ALA A 50 -5.79 -5.46 -11.71
CA ALA A 50 -5.64 -6.91 -11.86
C ALA A 50 -4.69 -7.29 -13.01
N ARG A 51 -4.58 -6.44 -14.03
CA ARG A 51 -3.80 -6.66 -15.24
C ARG A 51 -2.38 -6.09 -15.13
N THR A 52 -2.27 -4.82 -14.74
CA THR A 52 -0.98 -4.10 -14.73
C THR A 52 -0.22 -4.27 -13.41
N LYS A 53 -0.91 -4.71 -12.35
CA LYS A 53 -0.38 -4.80 -10.97
C LYS A 53 0.06 -3.45 -10.39
N GLN A 54 -0.36 -2.36 -11.01
CA GLN A 54 -0.13 -1.01 -10.50
C GLN A 54 -1.26 -0.58 -9.56
N LEU A 55 -1.00 0.39 -8.68
CA LEU A 55 -2.02 0.93 -7.80
C LEU A 55 -3.07 1.72 -8.57
N CYS A 56 -4.32 1.34 -8.40
CA CYS A 56 -5.46 2.14 -8.82
C CYS A 56 -5.54 3.44 -8.02
N ALA A 57 -6.00 4.50 -8.65
CA ALA A 57 -6.46 5.66 -7.91
C ALA A 57 -7.75 5.31 -7.14
N ILE A 58 -7.91 5.86 -5.95
CA ILE A 58 -9.21 5.94 -5.28
C ILE A 58 -9.77 7.31 -5.63
N GLU A 59 -10.84 7.35 -6.41
CA GLU A 59 -11.47 8.61 -6.84
C GLU A 59 -12.31 9.22 -5.72
N LYS A 60 -12.97 8.35 -4.95
CA LYS A 60 -13.77 8.71 -3.79
C LYS A 60 -13.85 7.54 -2.83
N ALA A 61 -13.83 7.81 -1.53
CA ALA A 61 -14.17 6.81 -0.51
C ALA A 61 -14.87 7.49 0.65
N TRP A 62 -15.84 6.78 1.24
CA TRP A 62 -16.57 7.27 2.39
C TRP A 62 -17.07 6.12 3.26
N MET A 63 -17.50 6.49 4.44
CA MET A 63 -18.14 5.60 5.40
C MET A 63 -19.52 6.17 5.73
N GLU A 64 -20.54 5.30 5.76
CA GLU A 64 -21.88 5.73 6.10
C GLU A 64 -22.66 4.70 6.91
N LYS A 65 -23.51 5.21 7.78
CA LYS A 65 -24.52 4.43 8.49
C LYS A 65 -25.68 5.33 8.89
N GLU A 66 -26.90 5.00 8.45
CA GLU A 66 -28.12 5.79 8.67
C GLU A 66 -27.92 7.24 8.16
N GLU A 67 -27.96 8.25 9.07
CA GLU A 67 -27.75 9.66 8.72
C GLU A 67 -26.27 10.10 8.83
N HIS A 68 -25.37 9.23 9.27
CA HIS A 68 -23.94 9.54 9.42
C HIS A 68 -23.19 9.22 8.14
N TYR A 69 -22.50 10.23 7.63
CA TYR A 69 -21.66 10.17 6.44
C TYR A 69 -20.32 10.82 6.70
N GLU A 70 -19.23 10.14 6.38
CA GLU A 70 -17.86 10.66 6.50
C GLU A 70 -17.06 10.29 5.25
N GLU A 71 -16.59 11.31 4.52
CA GLU A 71 -15.74 11.12 3.35
C GLU A 71 -14.27 11.11 3.75
N PHE A 72 -13.50 10.21 3.16
CA PHE A 72 -12.07 10.09 3.41
C PHE A 72 -11.26 10.95 2.45
N VAL A 73 -10.26 11.67 2.99
CA VAL A 73 -9.26 12.37 2.19
C VAL A 73 -8.18 11.37 1.78
N ILE A 74 -8.13 10.99 0.51
CA ILE A 74 -7.19 10.00 0.00
C ILE A 74 -5.79 10.61 -0.10
N PRO A 75 -4.77 10.04 0.58
CA PRO A 75 -3.40 10.54 0.53
C PRO A 75 -2.74 10.24 -0.83
N ALA A 76 -1.62 10.92 -1.11
CA ALA A 76 -0.84 10.71 -2.33
C ALA A 76 -0.33 9.26 -2.47
N SER A 77 -0.16 8.54 -1.36
CA SER A 77 0.17 7.10 -1.35
C SER A 77 -0.92 6.20 -1.94
N LYS A 78 -2.13 6.72 -2.15
CA LYS A 78 -3.35 5.99 -2.57
C LYS A 78 -3.81 4.92 -1.57
N GLU A 79 -3.38 5.01 -0.33
CA GLU A 79 -3.89 4.17 0.76
C GLU A 79 -5.31 4.60 1.13
N LEU A 80 -6.19 3.65 1.38
CA LEU A 80 -7.51 3.95 1.97
C LEU A 80 -7.31 4.24 3.48
N PRO A 81 -7.52 5.49 3.96
CA PRO A 81 -7.16 5.90 5.33
C PRO A 81 -8.26 5.54 6.32
N LEU A 82 -8.33 4.26 6.69
CA LEU A 82 -9.33 3.77 7.62
C LEU A 82 -8.87 3.97 9.08
N PRO A 83 -9.67 4.61 9.94
CA PRO A 83 -9.40 4.67 11.37
C PRO A 83 -9.48 3.26 11.98
N ILE A 84 -8.73 3.03 13.08
CA ILE A 84 -8.80 1.78 13.84
C ILE A 84 -9.53 2.09 15.15
N ASP A 85 -10.85 1.95 15.16
CA ASP A 85 -11.72 2.31 16.27
C ASP A 85 -12.69 1.18 16.63
N LYS A 86 -12.75 0.84 17.93
CA LYS A 86 -13.61 -0.23 18.46
C LYS A 86 -15.10 0.16 18.45
N ASN A 87 -15.42 1.44 18.58
CA ASN A 87 -16.81 1.91 18.53
C ASN A 87 -17.33 1.83 17.09
N LEU A 88 -16.51 2.24 16.11
CA LEU A 88 -16.84 2.06 14.70
C LEU A 88 -16.99 0.58 14.34
N LYS A 89 -16.14 -0.30 14.90
CA LYS A 89 -16.30 -1.75 14.71
C LYS A 89 -17.67 -2.23 15.22
N SER A 90 -18.11 -1.74 16.39
CA SER A 90 -19.40 -2.10 16.99
C SER A 90 -20.57 -1.50 16.21
N ALA A 91 -20.45 -0.25 15.78
CA ALA A 91 -21.43 0.41 14.92
C ALA A 91 -21.51 -0.23 13.54
N ASN A 92 -20.38 -0.74 13.01
CA ASN A 92 -20.24 -1.44 11.75
C ASN A 92 -20.85 -0.71 10.53
N PRO A 93 -20.44 0.54 10.26
CA PRO A 93 -20.86 1.26 9.06
C PRO A 93 -20.42 0.54 7.78
N LEU A 94 -21.01 0.90 6.66
CA LEU A 94 -20.55 0.51 5.35
C LEU A 94 -19.45 1.47 4.88
N VAL A 95 -18.43 0.91 4.25
CA VAL A 95 -17.32 1.64 3.61
C VAL A 95 -17.44 1.45 2.12
N PHE A 96 -17.54 2.56 1.40
CA PHE A 96 -17.62 2.59 -0.07
C PHE A 96 -16.33 3.13 -0.64
N VAL A 97 -15.93 2.58 -1.78
CA VAL A 97 -14.74 3.02 -2.52
C VAL A 97 -15.04 3.02 -4.00
N HIS A 98 -14.80 4.15 -4.64
CA HIS A 98 -14.88 4.31 -6.09
C HIS A 98 -13.46 4.31 -6.68
N THR A 99 -13.27 3.50 -7.72
CA THR A 99 -12.04 3.45 -8.53
C THR A 99 -12.37 3.74 -9.99
N PRO A 100 -11.38 4.09 -10.85
CA PRO A 100 -11.63 4.37 -12.26
C PRO A 100 -12.31 3.21 -12.97
N LYS A 101 -13.31 3.52 -13.79
CA LYS A 101 -14.15 2.57 -14.54
C LYS A 101 -13.35 1.64 -15.45
N ASP A 102 -12.30 2.16 -16.08
CA ASP A 102 -11.53 1.44 -17.10
C ASP A 102 -10.47 0.51 -16.48
N SER A 103 -10.38 0.48 -15.16
CA SER A 103 -9.44 -0.32 -14.40
C SER A 103 -10.19 -1.38 -13.59
N ARG A 104 -9.84 -2.65 -13.79
CA ARG A 104 -10.30 -3.71 -12.90
C ARG A 104 -9.38 -3.74 -11.68
N CYS A 105 -9.81 -3.12 -10.58
CA CYS A 105 -9.04 -3.01 -9.36
C CYS A 105 -9.40 -4.11 -8.37
N ASP A 106 -8.42 -4.82 -7.86
CA ASP A 106 -8.59 -5.79 -6.79
C ASP A 106 -8.19 -5.15 -5.45
N TYR A 107 -8.96 -5.40 -4.41
CA TYR A 107 -8.64 -5.04 -3.04
C TYR A 107 -7.36 -5.75 -2.58
N SER A 108 -6.44 -5.03 -1.98
CA SER A 108 -5.14 -5.55 -1.55
C SER A 108 -4.76 -5.05 -0.16
N LEU A 109 -4.25 -5.97 0.67
CA LEU A 109 -3.61 -5.67 1.96
C LEU A 109 -2.10 -5.68 1.77
N VAL A 110 -1.44 -4.62 2.20
CA VAL A 110 -0.01 -4.43 1.98
C VAL A 110 0.69 -4.16 3.31
N VAL A 111 1.65 -5.00 3.66
CA VAL A 111 2.55 -4.74 4.80
C VAL A 111 3.56 -3.69 4.38
N MET A 112 3.72 -2.64 5.19
CA MET A 112 4.63 -1.53 4.92
C MET A 112 5.09 -0.85 6.19
N THR A 113 6.12 0.00 6.11
CA THR A 113 6.49 0.87 7.23
C THR A 113 5.42 1.94 7.47
N LYS A 114 5.28 2.38 8.73
CA LYS A 114 4.42 3.51 9.09
C LYS A 114 4.97 4.81 8.54
N GLU A 115 6.28 5.00 8.63
CA GLU A 115 6.99 6.20 8.21
C GLU A 115 7.79 5.97 6.93
N PRO A 116 7.93 7.00 6.08
CA PRO A 116 8.81 6.95 4.92
C PRO A 116 10.29 6.94 5.36
N LEU A 117 11.14 6.35 4.53
CA LEU A 117 12.59 6.48 4.65
C LEU A 117 13.07 7.67 3.82
N GLN A 118 14.07 8.40 4.33
CA GLN A 118 14.63 9.56 3.64
C GLN A 118 16.12 9.79 3.98
N GLY A 119 16.83 10.42 3.07
CA GLY A 119 18.24 10.76 3.25
C GLY A 119 19.15 9.55 3.38
N SER A 120 19.98 9.50 4.41
CA SER A 120 20.85 8.36 4.70
C SER A 120 20.16 7.40 5.65
N VAL A 121 20.01 6.13 5.21
CA VAL A 121 19.35 5.06 5.94
C VAL A 121 20.38 3.99 6.31
N SER A 122 20.50 3.64 7.58
CA SER A 122 21.49 2.68 8.06
C SER A 122 20.95 1.25 8.11
N TYR A 123 21.87 0.30 8.15
CA TYR A 123 21.57 -1.11 8.43
C TYR A 123 20.79 -1.28 9.75
N GLU A 124 21.18 -0.54 10.79
CA GLU A 124 20.59 -0.59 12.12
C GLU A 124 19.17 -0.06 12.16
N GLN A 125 18.83 0.88 11.26
CA GLN A 125 17.45 1.37 11.10
C GLN A 125 16.56 0.35 10.38
N LEU A 126 17.09 -0.40 9.43
CA LEU A 126 16.34 -1.39 8.66
C LEU A 126 16.22 -2.74 9.36
N LYS A 127 17.26 -3.18 10.07
CA LYS A 127 17.31 -4.50 10.73
C LYS A 127 16.08 -4.80 11.61
N PRO A 128 15.62 -3.89 12.48
CA PRO A 128 14.44 -4.13 13.33
C PRO A 128 13.11 -4.22 12.55
N LEU A 129 13.06 -3.74 11.31
CA LEU A 129 11.86 -3.83 10.47
C LEU A 129 11.62 -5.26 9.98
N MET A 130 12.68 -6.06 9.78
CA MET A 130 12.57 -7.40 9.20
C MET A 130 11.65 -8.32 10.01
N PRO A 131 11.90 -8.55 11.33
CA PRO A 131 11.02 -9.39 12.13
C PRO A 131 9.60 -8.82 12.28
N GLN A 132 9.44 -7.50 12.31
CA GLN A 132 8.12 -6.88 12.37
C GLN A 132 7.31 -7.12 11.08
N MET A 133 7.94 -6.95 9.91
CA MET A 133 7.33 -7.23 8.61
C MET A 133 6.99 -8.71 8.47
N GLN A 134 7.91 -9.61 8.90
CA GLN A 134 7.69 -11.05 8.88
C GLN A 134 6.47 -11.44 9.71
N SER A 135 6.42 -11.01 10.97
CA SER A 135 5.29 -11.28 11.87
C SER A 135 3.98 -10.73 11.34
N MET A 136 3.99 -9.53 10.73
CA MET A 136 2.79 -8.94 10.15
C MET A 136 2.29 -9.71 8.91
N LEU A 137 3.17 -10.23 8.07
CA LEU A 137 2.82 -11.10 6.95
C LEU A 137 2.20 -12.42 7.43
N GLU A 138 2.77 -13.02 8.48
CA GLU A 138 2.27 -14.25 9.09
C GLU A 138 0.88 -14.03 9.70
N ASP A 139 0.68 -12.92 10.41
CA ASP A 139 -0.61 -12.52 10.96
C ASP A 139 -1.69 -12.37 9.87
N LEU A 140 -1.33 -11.84 8.70
CA LEU A 140 -2.24 -11.69 7.55
C LEU A 140 -2.56 -13.03 6.88
N GLY A 141 -1.59 -13.90 6.75
CA GLY A 141 -1.74 -15.21 6.10
C GLY A 141 -2.44 -16.26 6.96
N GLY A 142 -2.66 -15.98 8.26
CA GLY A 142 -3.38 -16.86 9.19
C GLY A 142 -2.57 -18.08 9.66
N MET A 143 -3.25 -19.09 10.17
CA MET A 143 -2.68 -20.21 10.93
C MET A 143 -1.56 -21.00 10.22
N PHE A 144 -1.51 -21.02 8.91
CA PHE A 144 -0.52 -21.76 8.12
C PHE A 144 0.52 -20.86 7.43
N ALA A 145 0.44 -19.55 7.61
CA ALA A 145 1.31 -18.60 6.91
C ALA A 145 2.79 -18.83 7.22
N GLY A 146 3.16 -19.03 8.47
CA GLY A 146 4.53 -19.24 8.88
C GLY A 146 5.25 -20.42 8.19
N TRP A 147 4.52 -21.33 7.57
CA TRP A 147 5.09 -22.47 6.83
C TRP A 147 5.35 -22.15 5.35
N PHE A 148 4.68 -21.14 4.81
CA PHE A 148 4.70 -20.82 3.37
C PHE A 148 5.12 -19.38 3.07
N THR A 149 5.18 -18.50 4.09
CA THR A 149 5.63 -17.13 3.89
C THR A 149 7.16 -17.12 3.74
N PRO A 150 7.69 -16.67 2.59
CA PRO A 150 9.13 -16.52 2.44
C PRO A 150 9.69 -15.57 3.50
N GLU A 151 10.94 -15.78 3.89
CA GLU A 151 11.63 -14.92 4.83
C GLU A 151 11.84 -13.51 4.26
N VAL A 152 11.54 -12.49 5.07
CA VAL A 152 11.82 -11.09 4.74
C VAL A 152 13.32 -10.86 4.81
N GLN A 153 13.97 -10.62 3.68
CA GLN A 153 15.42 -10.45 3.59
C GLN A 153 15.87 -9.00 3.39
N GLY A 154 14.93 -8.07 3.32
CA GLY A 154 15.21 -6.67 3.08
C GLY A 154 13.95 -5.87 2.81
N VAL A 155 14.09 -4.79 2.07
CA VAL A 155 13.01 -3.86 1.75
C VAL A 155 12.89 -3.60 0.26
N THR A 156 11.64 -3.42 -0.20
CA THR A 156 11.33 -2.82 -1.49
C THR A 156 10.91 -1.38 -1.23
N MET A 157 11.70 -0.44 -1.70
CA MET A 157 11.42 0.99 -1.59
C MET A 157 10.71 1.46 -2.85
N GLU A 158 9.59 2.16 -2.66
CA GLU A 158 8.81 2.77 -3.74
C GLU A 158 8.84 4.29 -3.62
N PHE A 159 9.09 4.97 -4.73
CA PHE A 159 9.20 6.42 -4.84
C PHE A 159 8.04 6.99 -5.66
N ALA A 160 7.78 8.29 -5.49
CA ALA A 160 6.77 8.99 -6.25
C ALA A 160 7.14 9.10 -7.75
N ASN A 161 6.14 9.37 -8.59
CA ASN A 161 6.29 9.75 -9.99
C ASN A 161 7.13 8.79 -10.85
N GLU A 162 7.13 7.48 -10.52
CA GLU A 162 7.91 6.47 -11.26
C GLU A 162 9.38 6.88 -11.40
N LEU A 163 9.96 7.46 -10.35
CA LEU A 163 11.33 7.96 -10.30
C LEU A 163 12.29 6.96 -10.95
N ASN A 164 13.11 7.43 -11.87
CA ASN A 164 14.26 6.71 -12.39
C ASN A 164 15.53 7.39 -11.87
N GLY A 165 16.35 6.66 -11.15
CA GLY A 165 17.51 7.18 -10.46
C GLY A 165 18.36 6.07 -9.87
N LYS A 166 19.06 6.36 -8.79
CA LYS A 166 19.90 5.39 -8.09
C LYS A 166 19.93 5.66 -6.61
N ILE A 167 20.09 4.61 -5.83
CA ILE A 167 20.55 4.68 -4.44
C ILE A 167 22.05 4.44 -4.41
N VAL A 168 22.72 5.00 -3.40
CA VAL A 168 24.19 4.90 -3.25
C VAL A 168 24.48 4.25 -1.90
N PHE A 169 25.25 3.17 -1.91
CA PHE A 169 25.71 2.49 -0.69
C PHE A 169 26.96 3.17 -0.14
N SER A 170 27.21 3.06 1.16
CA SER A 170 28.39 3.62 1.83
C SER A 170 29.72 3.07 1.30
N ASN A 171 29.72 1.90 0.67
CA ASN A 171 30.89 1.31 0.00
C ASN A 171 31.12 1.85 -1.43
N GLY A 172 30.31 2.82 -1.88
CA GLY A 172 30.40 3.42 -3.22
C GLY A 172 29.64 2.65 -4.33
N GLN A 173 29.05 1.50 -4.01
CA GLN A 173 28.18 0.80 -4.97
C GLN A 173 26.89 1.59 -5.21
N GLU A 174 26.33 1.42 -6.38
CA GLU A 174 25.07 2.05 -6.78
C GLU A 174 24.06 0.99 -7.23
N LYS A 175 22.78 1.25 -6.95
CA LYS A 175 21.68 0.38 -7.43
C LYS A 175 20.59 1.23 -8.07
N ALA A 176 20.21 0.85 -9.30
CA ALA A 176 19.21 1.62 -10.05
C ALA A 176 17.81 1.53 -9.42
N ILE A 177 17.13 2.66 -9.39
CA ILE A 177 15.70 2.77 -9.18
C ILE A 177 15.05 2.71 -10.56
N VAL A 178 14.15 1.77 -10.78
CA VAL A 178 13.47 1.56 -12.06
C VAL A 178 11.97 1.68 -11.85
N ASN A 179 11.32 2.57 -12.59
CA ASN A 179 9.89 2.84 -12.49
C ASN A 179 9.45 3.08 -11.03
N GLY A 180 10.20 3.89 -10.30
CA GLY A 180 9.92 4.23 -8.91
C GLY A 180 10.21 3.13 -7.90
N LYS A 181 10.91 2.03 -8.26
CA LYS A 181 11.13 0.90 -7.35
C LYS A 181 12.58 0.46 -7.27
N VAL A 182 13.03 0.12 -6.07
CA VAL A 182 14.30 -0.57 -5.84
C VAL A 182 14.14 -1.58 -4.71
N GLN A 183 14.72 -2.75 -4.88
CA GLN A 183 14.78 -3.81 -3.86
C GLN A 183 16.19 -3.88 -3.28
N VAL A 184 16.29 -3.90 -1.96
CA VAL A 184 17.57 -3.95 -1.25
C VAL A 184 17.50 -5.04 -0.20
N ALA A 185 18.34 -6.07 -0.34
CA ALA A 185 18.52 -7.03 0.73
C ALA A 185 19.33 -6.38 1.86
N LEU A 186 19.01 -6.72 3.11
CA LEU A 186 19.75 -6.19 4.26
C LEU A 186 21.25 -6.55 4.20
N SER A 187 21.57 -7.73 3.65
CA SER A 187 22.95 -8.19 3.43
C SER A 187 23.74 -7.36 2.41
N GLU A 188 23.08 -6.65 1.48
CA GLU A 188 23.76 -5.75 0.54
C GLU A 188 24.28 -4.49 1.23
N ILE A 189 23.62 -4.06 2.30
CA ILE A 189 24.04 -2.89 3.09
C ILE A 189 25.20 -3.29 4.00
N GLY A 190 25.08 -4.44 4.67
CA GLY A 190 26.04 -4.94 5.66
C GLY A 190 26.01 -4.18 6.98
N GLU A 191 26.49 -4.79 8.04
CA GLU A 191 26.56 -4.18 9.37
C GLU A 191 27.40 -2.89 9.34
N GLY A 192 26.90 -1.83 9.98
CA GLY A 192 27.51 -0.50 9.96
C GLY A 192 27.41 0.24 8.63
N GLY A 193 26.84 -0.36 7.60
CA GLY A 193 26.62 0.25 6.29
C GLY A 193 25.42 1.17 6.24
N THR A 194 25.40 2.03 5.22
CA THR A 194 24.28 2.93 4.94
C THR A 194 23.96 2.95 3.45
N ILE A 195 22.74 3.37 3.12
CA ILE A 195 22.31 3.73 1.77
C ILE A 195 21.84 5.17 1.76
N THR A 196 22.16 5.92 0.71
CA THR A 196 21.65 7.28 0.50
C THR A 196 20.55 7.24 -0.55
N LEU A 197 19.39 7.79 -0.19
CA LEU A 197 18.21 7.87 -1.05
C LEU A 197 18.18 9.24 -1.74
N PRO A 198 17.80 9.32 -3.04
CA PRO A 198 17.71 10.59 -3.78
C PRO A 198 16.51 11.43 -3.33
N GLU A 199 15.42 10.77 -2.88
CA GLU A 199 14.18 11.39 -2.43
C GLU A 199 13.56 10.55 -1.31
N PRO A 200 12.60 11.10 -0.52
CA PRO A 200 11.83 10.31 0.43
C PRO A 200 11.04 9.20 -0.27
N THR A 201 10.97 8.04 0.34
CA THR A 201 10.15 6.93 -0.17
C THR A 201 8.67 7.25 0.02
N MET A 202 7.83 6.80 -0.90
CA MET A 202 6.38 6.83 -0.74
C MET A 202 5.91 5.65 0.12
N ARG A 203 6.54 4.49 -0.07
CA ARG A 203 6.26 3.25 0.68
C ARG A 203 7.53 2.41 0.80
N VAL A 204 7.60 1.66 1.89
CA VAL A 204 8.66 0.67 2.11
C VAL A 204 7.99 -0.65 2.46
N LEU A 205 8.16 -1.64 1.61
CA LEU A 205 7.51 -2.94 1.65
C LEU A 205 8.53 -4.02 1.99
N PRO A 206 8.13 -5.19 2.50
CA PRO A 206 9.04 -6.32 2.66
C PRO A 206 9.60 -6.76 1.29
N TYR A 207 10.90 -7.06 1.26
CA TYR A 207 11.53 -7.74 0.14
C TYR A 207 11.56 -9.25 0.42
N LEU A 208 10.82 -9.97 -0.41
CA LEU A 208 10.71 -11.43 -0.37
C LEU A 208 11.41 -11.97 -1.63
N PRO A 209 12.67 -12.45 -1.52
CA PRO A 209 13.33 -13.02 -2.68
C PRO A 209 12.57 -14.26 -3.15
N GLN A 210 12.41 -14.38 -4.46
CA GLN A 210 11.79 -15.59 -5.04
C GLN A 210 12.64 -16.80 -4.65
N ALA A 211 12.00 -17.84 -4.13
CA ALA A 211 12.68 -19.13 -3.96
C ALA A 211 13.26 -19.54 -5.32
N LYS A 212 14.58 -19.75 -5.39
CA LYS A 212 15.20 -20.30 -6.58
C LYS A 212 14.52 -21.65 -6.86
N LYS A 213 13.82 -21.72 -8.00
CA LYS A 213 13.26 -22.98 -8.51
C LYS A 213 14.36 -23.96 -8.83
#